data_ad01cbaa23c980a943d7e9dfb61e24d6
#
_entry.id   ad01cbaa23c980a943d7e9dfb61e24d6
#
_cell.length_a   1.000
_cell.length_b   1.000
_cell.length_c   1.000
_cell.angle_alpha   90.00
_cell.angle_beta   90.00
_cell.angle_gamma   90.00
#
_symmetry.space_group_name_H-M   'P 1'
#
loop_
_entity.id
_entity.type
_entity.pdbx_description
1 polymer ?
#
loop_
_entity_poly.entity_id
_entity_poly.type
_entity_poly.pdbx_seq_one_letter_code
_entity_poly.pdbx_strand_id
1 'polypeptide(L)' 'MRYIIVTIEWCMEHGIVPPIHARRSVDGTMILLHEDFVAPVLGEEEISSYLYDSNELSEILTSEVWTEMN' A
#
# COMPACT_ATOMS: atom_id res chain seq x y z
N MET A 1 -12.18 4.94 -4.46
CA MET A 1 -11.05 4.01 -4.56
C MET A 1 -10.39 3.85 -3.21
N ARG A 2 -10.07 2.62 -2.86
CA ARG A 2 -9.48 2.34 -1.56
C ARG A 2 -8.10 1.73 -1.74
N TYR A 3 -7.17 2.15 -0.90
CA TYR A 3 -5.78 1.71 -0.96
C TYR A 3 -5.32 1.14 0.36
N ILE A 4 -4.34 0.27 0.30
CA ILE A 4 -3.64 -0.23 1.49
C ILE A 4 -2.17 0.10 1.37
N ILE A 5 -1.49 0.13 2.50
CA ILE A 5 -0.03 0.30 2.55
C ILE A 5 0.54 -0.93 3.25
N VAL A 6 1.40 -1.64 2.55
CA VAL A 6 2.01 -2.87 3.06
C VAL A 6 3.49 -2.86 2.71
N THR A 7 4.24 -3.75 3.36
CA THR A 7 5.65 -3.92 3.01
C THR A 7 5.79 -4.75 1.74
N ILE A 8 6.89 -4.57 1.03
CA ILE A 8 7.22 -5.41 -0.13
C ILE A 8 7.34 -6.88 0.31
N GLU A 9 7.91 -7.10 1.49
CA GLU A 9 8.03 -8.45 2.05
C GLU A 9 6.66 -9.10 2.26
N TRP A 10 5.69 -8.34 2.76
CA TRP A 10 4.31 -8.81 2.92
C TRP A 10 3.73 -9.25 1.57
N CYS A 11 3.97 -8.48 0.52
CA CYS A 11 3.52 -8.84 -0.83
C CYS A 11 4.12 -10.18 -1.27
N MET A 12 5.41 -10.37 -1.03
CA MET A 12 6.08 -11.62 -1.39
C MET A 12 5.51 -12.81 -0.63
N GLU A 13 5.24 -12.63 0.65
CA GLU A 13 4.65 -13.68 1.49
C GLU A 13 3.26 -14.09 1.03
N HIS A 14 2.51 -13.16 0.47
CA HIS A 14 1.14 -13.42 0.01
C HIS A 14 1.06 -13.73 -1.49
N GLY A 15 2.20 -13.81 -2.16
CA GLY A 15 2.22 -14.12 -3.59
C GLY A 15 1.69 -13.00 -4.47
N ILE A 16 1.73 -11.77 -3.99
CA ILE A 16 1.27 -10.60 -4.74
C ILE A 16 2.47 -9.98 -5.46
N VAL A 17 2.34 -9.81 -6.78
CA VAL A 17 3.35 -9.11 -7.58
C VAL A 17 2.90 -7.66 -7.74
N PRO A 18 3.56 -6.70 -7.07
CA PRO A 18 3.15 -5.31 -7.16
C PRO A 18 3.35 -4.76 -8.58
N PRO A 19 2.44 -3.89 -9.03
CA PRO A 19 2.62 -3.25 -10.34
C PRO A 19 3.84 -2.32 -10.32
N ILE A 20 4.49 -2.21 -11.48
CA ILE A 20 5.69 -1.37 -11.62
C ILE A 20 5.42 0.09 -11.25
N HIS A 21 4.21 0.56 -11.56
CA HIS A 21 3.82 1.95 -11.33
C HIS A 21 3.32 2.23 -9.91
N ALA A 22 3.21 1.22 -9.07
CA ALA A 22 2.75 1.43 -7.71
C ALA A 22 3.72 2.34 -6.95
N ARG A 23 3.17 3.27 -6.19
CA ARG A 23 3.98 4.19 -5.41
C ARG A 23 4.66 3.46 -4.26
N ARG A 24 5.94 3.71 -4.10
CA ARG A 24 6.75 3.09 -3.05
C ARG A 24 7.27 4.15 -2.09
N SER A 25 7.57 3.74 -0.86
CA SER A 25 8.24 4.62 0.08
C SER A 25 9.65 4.96 -0.41
N VAL A 26 10.22 6.02 0.13
CA VAL A 26 11.55 6.51 -0.27
C VAL A 26 12.62 5.44 -0.08
N ASP A 27 12.53 4.67 0.99
CA ASP A 27 13.49 3.60 1.28
C ASP A 27 13.19 2.29 0.52
N GLY A 28 12.08 2.24 -0.21
CA GLY A 28 11.72 1.08 -1.02
C GLY A 28 11.13 -0.09 -0.24
N THR A 29 10.84 0.05 1.04
CA THR A 29 10.34 -1.06 1.86
C THR A 29 8.83 -1.20 1.84
N MET A 30 8.11 -0.12 1.56
CA MET A 30 6.66 -0.09 1.61
C MET A 30 6.07 0.27 0.26
N ILE A 31 4.85 -0.19 0.01
CA ILE A 31 4.17 0.03 -1.26
C ILE A 31 2.69 0.33 -1.03
N LEU A 32 2.17 1.22 -1.88
CA LEU A 32 0.76 1.58 -1.91
C LEU A 32 0.07 0.74 -2.97
N LEU A 33 -0.92 -0.05 -2.57
CA LEU A 33 -1.66 -0.91 -3.49
C LEU A 33 -3.15 -0.59 -3.47
N HIS A 34 -3.76 -0.62 -4.65
CA HIS A 34 -5.21 -0.56 -4.76
C HIS A 34 -5.81 -1.86 -4.22
N GLU A 35 -6.99 -1.76 -3.61
CA GLU A 35 -7.66 -2.93 -3.03
C GLU A 35 -7.84 -4.09 -4.01
N ASP A 36 -7.99 -3.80 -5.30
CA ASP A 36 -8.18 -4.84 -6.32
C ASP A 36 -7.00 -5.80 -6.44
N PHE A 37 -5.80 -5.36 -6.06
CA PHE A 37 -4.62 -6.22 -6.08
C PHE A 37 -4.59 -7.19 -4.91
N VAL A 38 -5.28 -6.88 -3.84
CA VAL A 38 -5.26 -7.71 -2.63
C VAL A 38 -6.56 -8.48 -2.41
N ALA A 39 -7.65 -8.05 -3.03
CA ALA A 39 -8.94 -8.71 -2.90
C ALA A 39 -8.93 -10.20 -3.23
N PRO A 40 -8.20 -10.68 -4.28
CA PRO A 40 -8.13 -12.10 -4.57
C PRO A 40 -7.41 -12.93 -3.49
N VAL A 41 -6.59 -12.29 -2.67
CA VAL A 41 -5.77 -12.96 -1.66
C VAL A 41 -6.38 -12.84 -0.27
N LEU A 42 -6.94 -11.66 0.03
CA LEU A 42 -7.57 -11.38 1.32
C LEU A 42 -9.08 -11.28 1.17
N GLY A 43 -9.81 -11.77 2.17
CA GLY A 43 -11.25 -11.55 2.23
C GLY A 43 -11.57 -10.10 2.56
N GLU A 44 -12.81 -9.67 2.29
CA GLU A 44 -13.23 -8.29 2.54
C GLU A 44 -13.03 -7.86 4.00
N GLU A 45 -13.23 -8.75 4.94
CA GLU A 45 -13.05 -8.45 6.36
C GLU A 45 -11.58 -8.15 6.68
N GLU A 46 -10.65 -8.91 6.07
CA GLU A 46 -9.23 -8.68 6.28
C GLU A 46 -8.78 -7.39 5.62
N ILE A 47 -9.25 -7.13 4.40
CA ILE A 47 -8.92 -5.91 3.68
C ILE A 47 -9.36 -4.68 4.48
N SER A 48 -10.54 -4.70 5.07
CA SER A 48 -11.06 -3.55 5.78
C SER A 48 -10.18 -3.12 6.97
N SER A 49 -9.41 -4.04 7.54
CA SER A 49 -8.50 -3.71 8.62
C SER A 49 -7.24 -2.97 8.15
N TYR A 50 -6.94 -3.01 6.86
CA TYR A 50 -5.77 -2.36 6.27
C TYR A 50 -6.10 -1.06 5.53
N LEU A 51 -7.37 -0.81 5.25
CA LEU A 51 -7.78 0.33 4.44
C LEU A 51 -7.64 1.66 5.17
N TYR A 52 -7.20 2.66 4.43
CA TYR A 52 -7.14 4.03 4.90
C TYR A 52 -8.20 4.86 4.21
N ASP A 53 -8.80 5.81 4.92
CA ASP A 53 -9.67 6.79 4.29
C ASP A 53 -8.84 7.82 3.52
N SER A 54 -9.49 8.64 2.70
CA SER A 54 -8.80 9.60 1.85
C SER A 54 -7.94 10.60 2.64
N ASN A 55 -8.42 11.03 3.78
CA ASN A 55 -7.70 12.01 4.60
C ASN A 55 -6.46 11.40 5.26
N GLU A 56 -6.61 10.20 5.83
CA GLU A 56 -5.49 9.47 6.43
C GLU A 56 -4.42 9.17 5.39
N LEU A 57 -4.85 8.72 4.21
CA LEU A 57 -3.94 8.38 3.13
C LEU A 57 -3.16 9.60 2.66
N SER A 58 -3.82 10.75 2.50
CA SER A 58 -3.16 12.00 2.13
C SER A 58 -2.07 12.38 3.12
N GLU A 59 -2.36 12.29 4.41
CA GLU A 59 -1.39 12.62 5.45
C GLU A 59 -0.18 11.68 5.41
N ILE A 60 -0.43 10.39 5.25
CA ILE A 60 0.64 9.40 5.18
C ILE A 60 1.53 9.67 3.97
N LEU A 61 0.95 9.91 2.81
CA LEU A 61 1.70 10.10 1.57
C LEU A 61 2.48 11.40 1.53
N THR A 62 2.17 12.35 2.40
CA THR A 62 2.96 13.59 2.52
C THR A 62 4.06 13.50 3.57
N SER A 63 4.14 12.40 4.30
CA SER A 63 5.21 12.18 5.28
C SER A 63 6.56 11.97 4.59
N GLU A 64 7.65 12.15 5.35
CA GLU A 64 9.01 11.97 4.84
C GLU A 64 9.27 10.58 4.29
N VAL A 65 8.57 9.57 4.81
CA VAL A 65 8.71 8.18 4.35
C VAL A 65 8.30 8.02 2.89
N TRP A 66 7.37 8.85 2.42
CA TRP A 66 6.81 8.78 1.07
C TRP A 66 7.21 9.93 0.16
N THR A 67 7.86 10.93 0.70
CA THR A 67 8.20 12.14 -0.05
C THR A 67 9.72 12.22 -0.21
N GLU A 68 10.18 12.26 -1.45
CA GLU A 68 11.60 12.46 -1.73
C GLU A 68 12.01 13.87 -1.29
N MET A 69 13.09 13.93 -0.55
CA MET A 69 13.67 15.19 -0.13
C MET A 69 14.73 15.60 -1.15
N ASN A 70 14.45 16.69 -1.82
CA ASN A 70 15.39 17.28 -2.77
C ASN A 70 16.19 18.40 -2.10
#